data_01df9dda320a3f337f16c7aada90bd2e
#
_entry.id   01df9dda320a3f337f16c7aada90bd2e
#
_cell.length_a   1.000
_cell.length_b   1.000
_cell.length_c   1.000
_cell.angle_alpha   90.00
_cell.angle_beta   90.00
_cell.angle_gamma   90.00
#
_symmetry.space_group_name_H-M   'P 1'
#
loop_
_entity.id
_entity.type
_entity.pdbx_description
1 polymer ?
#
loop_
_entity_poly.entity_id
_entity_poly.type
_entity_poly.pdbx_seq_one_letter_code
_entity_poly.pdbx_strand_id
1 'polypeptide(L)'
;MTTRSFVHVLGIDLGGGKGKTTALATLRVDGAAATVVDIAPRNGALPFYDPALLETIRAYGDETLLCVDAPLTLPPCLRCLVPVCPGQSDCVDPAVLEMRALASETDEARGRDARRGKPPITPYTQRTTEVYLSHRAGIVAREGLGQGTGPLAARAAHLLRALADRFRLNENLIEAYPKATLAALGLGTPFKKHLRERETRARILEALAAELRFGPGVWRELCIQSDHLFEAVICAFTGFLWARDGWSLPQGAGQREDDARLRDGWIWTPPARSDDVAAPKKSVAEW
;
A
#
# COMPACT_ATOMS: atom_id res chain seq x y z
N MET A 1 -21.55 3.50 8.08
CA MET A 1 -20.08 3.31 8.08
C MET A 1 -19.63 3.35 9.51
N THR A 2 -19.08 2.28 10.04
CA THR A 2 -18.54 2.22 11.41
C THR A 2 -17.12 2.76 11.39
N THR A 3 -16.91 3.92 12.01
CA THR A 3 -15.57 4.43 12.31
C THR A 3 -14.84 3.42 13.18
N ARG A 4 -13.66 3.00 12.77
CA ARG A 4 -12.81 2.08 13.54
C ARG A 4 -11.99 2.91 14.52
N SER A 5 -12.11 2.60 15.80
CA SER A 5 -11.37 3.32 16.85
C SER A 5 -10.04 2.64 17.12
N PHE A 6 -8.94 3.33 16.80
CA PHE A 6 -7.58 2.93 17.18
C PHE A 6 -6.92 4.08 17.95
N VAL A 7 -6.10 3.74 18.93
CA VAL A 7 -5.29 4.71 19.69
C VAL A 7 -3.96 4.93 19.00
N HIS A 8 -3.38 3.85 18.44
CA HIS A 8 -2.11 3.91 17.73
C HIS A 8 -2.24 3.37 16.32
N VAL A 9 -1.51 3.99 15.41
CA VAL A 9 -1.31 3.48 14.05
C VAL A 9 0.17 3.31 13.81
N LEU A 10 0.57 2.07 13.54
CA LEU A 10 1.95 1.72 13.19
C LEU A 10 2.09 1.64 11.68
N GLY A 11 3.05 2.35 11.13
CA GLY A 11 3.40 2.28 9.70
C GLY A 11 4.76 1.65 9.52
N ILE A 12 4.85 0.69 8.62
CA ILE A 12 6.10 -0.03 8.32
C ILE A 12 6.44 0.14 6.85
N ASP A 13 7.59 0.76 6.57
CA ASP A 13 8.29 0.59 5.30
C ASP A 13 9.15 -0.67 5.43
N LEU A 14 8.68 -1.78 4.85
CA LEU A 14 9.28 -3.09 5.03
C LEU A 14 10.47 -3.26 4.09
N GLY A 15 11.67 -3.41 4.65
CA GLY A 15 12.85 -3.82 3.88
C GLY A 15 12.79 -5.29 3.47
N GLY A 16 13.23 -5.60 2.25
CA GLY A 16 13.32 -6.97 1.77
C GLY A 16 14.50 -7.75 2.37
N GLY A 17 14.48 -9.06 2.18
CA GLY A 17 15.54 -9.96 2.61
C GLY A 17 15.78 -9.91 4.11
N LYS A 18 16.98 -9.47 4.53
CA LYS A 18 17.35 -9.40 5.95
C LYS A 18 16.75 -8.20 6.71
N GLY A 19 15.95 -7.34 6.05
CA GLY A 19 15.25 -6.23 6.71
C GLY A 19 16.09 -5.03 7.10
N LYS A 20 17.30 -4.90 6.58
CA LYS A 20 18.25 -3.84 6.94
C LYS A 20 17.68 -2.41 6.80
N THR A 21 16.77 -2.19 5.86
CA THR A 21 16.18 -0.89 5.55
C THR A 21 14.76 -0.73 6.11
N THR A 22 14.29 -1.66 6.94
CA THR A 22 12.97 -1.54 7.56
C THR A 22 12.91 -0.33 8.48
N ALA A 23 11.84 0.46 8.32
CA ALA A 23 11.53 1.59 9.17
C ALA A 23 10.13 1.43 9.77
N LEU A 24 9.95 1.91 11.00
CA LEU A 24 8.67 1.92 11.71
C LEU A 24 8.37 3.34 12.17
N ALA A 25 7.12 3.75 11.98
CA ALA A 25 6.59 5.00 12.51
C ALA A 25 5.35 4.72 13.36
N THR A 26 5.19 5.46 14.44
CA THR A 26 4.02 5.39 15.32
C THR A 26 3.28 6.70 15.30
N LEU A 27 2.00 6.65 14.95
CA LEU A 27 1.07 7.76 15.13
C LEU A 27 0.17 7.49 16.32
N ARG A 28 -0.08 8.54 17.12
CA ARG A 28 -1.19 8.57 18.08
C ARG A 28 -2.35 9.29 17.42
N VAL A 29 -3.54 8.71 17.52
CA VAL A 29 -4.76 9.29 16.97
C VAL A 29 -5.32 10.34 17.94
N ASP A 30 -5.50 11.56 17.46
CA ASP A 30 -5.99 12.70 18.23
C ASP A 30 -7.26 13.29 17.54
N GLY A 31 -8.33 12.49 17.45
CA GLY A 31 -9.58 12.89 16.79
C GLY A 31 -9.42 13.01 15.26
N ALA A 32 -9.56 14.22 14.72
CA ALA A 32 -9.47 14.48 13.28
C ALA A 32 -8.03 14.56 12.74
N ALA A 33 -7.03 14.49 13.62
CA ALA A 33 -5.61 14.53 13.28
C ALA A 33 -4.87 13.36 13.94
N ALA A 34 -3.67 13.09 13.46
CA ALA A 34 -2.76 12.15 14.08
C ALA A 34 -1.41 12.81 14.36
N THR A 35 -0.78 12.42 15.47
CA THR A 35 0.51 12.93 15.88
C THR A 35 1.57 11.84 15.79
N VAL A 36 2.63 12.10 15.03
CA VAL A 36 3.83 11.25 15.02
C VAL A 36 4.49 11.33 16.39
N VAL A 37 4.56 10.21 17.09
CA VAL A 37 5.11 10.13 18.45
C VAL A 37 6.44 9.38 18.49
N ASP A 38 6.71 8.54 17.48
CA ASP A 38 7.97 7.82 17.33
C ASP A 38 8.25 7.48 15.86
N ILE A 39 9.52 7.51 15.49
CA ILE A 39 10.00 7.03 14.20
C ILE A 39 11.36 6.39 14.39
N ALA A 40 11.53 5.15 13.98
CA ALA A 40 12.80 4.47 14.16
C ALA A 40 13.15 3.56 12.97
N PRO A 41 14.44 3.48 12.59
CA PRO A 41 14.97 2.47 11.69
C PRO A 41 15.45 1.22 12.44
N ARG A 42 15.33 1.21 13.77
CA ARG A 42 15.86 0.17 14.64
C ARG A 42 15.24 0.18 16.04
N ASN A 43 15.28 -0.94 16.74
CA ASN A 43 14.97 -1.03 18.15
C ASN A 43 16.28 -0.93 18.94
N GLY A 44 16.54 0.20 19.61
CA GLY A 44 17.81 0.48 20.25
C GLY A 44 19.00 0.40 19.28
N ALA A 45 19.96 -0.47 19.54
CA ALA A 45 21.13 -0.68 18.69
C ALA A 45 20.87 -1.61 17.50
N LEU A 46 19.76 -2.39 17.53
CA LEU A 46 19.47 -3.45 16.56
C LEU A 46 18.60 -2.94 15.41
N PRO A 47 18.99 -3.13 14.14
CA PRO A 47 18.10 -2.90 13.00
C PRO A 47 16.82 -3.74 13.15
N PHE A 48 15.73 -3.31 12.51
CA PHE A 48 14.47 -4.06 12.52
C PHE A 48 14.55 -5.36 11.70
N TYR A 49 15.37 -6.29 12.16
CA TYR A 49 15.21 -7.69 11.82
C TYR A 49 13.93 -8.25 12.45
N ASP A 50 13.44 -9.36 11.96
CA ASP A 50 12.12 -9.86 12.34
C ASP A 50 11.90 -10.00 13.85
N PRO A 51 12.85 -10.51 14.68
CA PRO A 51 12.62 -10.58 16.12
C PRO A 51 12.41 -9.23 16.77
N ALA A 52 13.25 -8.23 16.45
CA ALA A 52 13.17 -6.88 17.02
C ALA A 52 11.91 -6.15 16.54
N LEU A 53 11.53 -6.34 15.26
CA LEU A 53 10.30 -5.76 14.70
C LEU A 53 9.05 -6.35 15.36
N LEU A 54 8.97 -7.68 15.50
CA LEU A 54 7.86 -8.37 16.15
C LEU A 54 7.74 -8.00 17.62
N GLU A 55 8.83 -7.90 18.35
CA GLU A 55 8.87 -7.43 19.73
C GLU A 55 8.30 -6.02 19.84
N THR A 56 8.77 -5.10 18.99
CA THR A 56 8.29 -3.71 18.98
C THR A 56 6.80 -3.63 18.68
N ILE A 57 6.30 -4.35 17.67
CA ILE A 57 4.87 -4.37 17.31
C ILE A 57 4.04 -4.91 18.48
N ARG A 58 4.49 -5.98 19.13
CA ARG A 58 3.78 -6.63 20.24
C ARG A 58 3.75 -5.80 21.53
N ALA A 59 4.63 -4.82 21.67
CA ALA A 59 4.63 -3.89 22.81
C ALA A 59 3.42 -2.93 22.79
N TYR A 60 2.77 -2.74 21.65
CA TYR A 60 1.57 -1.92 21.54
C TYR A 60 0.31 -2.73 21.91
N GLY A 61 -0.71 -2.05 22.46
CA GLY A 61 -1.97 -2.66 22.87
C GLY A 61 -2.88 -3.08 21.73
N ASP A 62 -4.05 -3.62 22.06
CA ASP A 62 -5.02 -4.16 21.09
C ASP A 62 -5.70 -3.08 20.23
N GLU A 63 -5.74 -1.83 20.71
CA GLU A 63 -6.25 -0.67 19.97
C GLU A 63 -5.21 -0.12 18.99
N THR A 64 -4.52 -1.03 18.28
CA THR A 64 -3.45 -0.70 17.32
C THR A 64 -3.81 -1.16 15.92
N LEU A 65 -3.69 -0.26 14.96
CA LEU A 65 -3.73 -0.55 13.53
C LEU A 65 -2.30 -0.69 12.99
N LEU A 66 -2.05 -1.74 12.24
CA LEU A 66 -0.77 -1.98 11.56
C LEU A 66 -0.91 -1.74 10.06
N CYS A 67 -0.04 -0.91 9.49
CA CYS A 67 -0.03 -0.54 8.07
C CYS A 67 1.33 -0.88 7.47
N VAL A 68 1.35 -1.70 6.42
CA VAL A 68 2.62 -2.24 5.89
C VAL A 68 2.76 -1.93 4.40
N ASP A 69 3.88 -1.33 4.00
CA ASP A 69 4.28 -1.19 2.59
C ASP A 69 4.94 -2.47 2.10
N ALA A 70 4.12 -3.48 1.92
CA ALA A 70 4.53 -4.74 1.30
C ALA A 70 3.30 -5.52 0.84
N PRO A 71 3.41 -6.39 -0.19
CA PRO A 71 2.34 -7.30 -0.56
C PRO A 71 2.02 -8.27 0.58
N LEU A 72 0.80 -8.19 1.13
CA LEU A 72 0.36 -9.02 2.25
C LEU A 72 -0.29 -10.33 1.81
N THR A 73 -0.60 -10.45 0.52
CA THR A 73 -1.20 -11.66 -0.07
C THR A 73 -0.46 -12.04 -1.35
N LEU A 74 -0.68 -13.27 -1.79
CA LEU A 74 -0.07 -13.80 -3.01
C LEU A 74 -0.98 -13.61 -4.24
N PRO A 75 -0.40 -13.46 -5.44
CA PRO A 75 -1.13 -13.47 -6.71
C PRO A 75 -2.01 -14.72 -6.88
N PRO A 76 -3.12 -14.63 -7.66
CA PRO A 76 -4.08 -15.73 -7.76
C PRO A 76 -3.47 -17.03 -8.28
N CYS A 77 -2.58 -17.00 -9.26
CA CYS A 77 -1.96 -18.22 -9.78
C CYS A 77 -1.11 -18.97 -8.75
N LEU A 78 -0.56 -18.31 -7.73
CA LEU A 78 0.22 -18.96 -6.67
C LEU A 78 -0.66 -19.60 -5.59
N ARG A 79 -1.95 -19.28 -5.58
CA ARG A 79 -2.96 -19.86 -4.70
C ARG A 79 -3.85 -20.88 -5.43
N CYS A 80 -3.66 -20.97 -6.75
CA CYS A 80 -4.43 -21.85 -7.62
C CYS A 80 -4.09 -23.31 -7.36
N LEU A 81 -5.14 -24.15 -7.23
CA LEU A 81 -5.02 -25.59 -7.02
C LEU A 81 -5.39 -26.40 -8.27
N VAL A 82 -5.58 -25.75 -9.41
CA VAL A 82 -5.91 -26.41 -10.67
C VAL A 82 -4.68 -27.23 -11.14
N PRO A 83 -4.81 -28.55 -11.36
CA PRO A 83 -3.67 -29.41 -11.67
C PRO A 83 -2.97 -29.06 -12.98
N VAL A 84 -3.75 -28.63 -13.99
CA VAL A 84 -3.24 -28.20 -15.29
C VAL A 84 -3.81 -26.83 -15.62
N CYS A 85 -2.94 -25.83 -15.73
CA CYS A 85 -3.36 -24.47 -16.04
C CYS A 85 -3.96 -24.39 -17.45
N PRO A 86 -5.20 -23.89 -17.61
CA PRO A 86 -5.82 -23.74 -18.93
C PRO A 86 -5.23 -22.58 -19.74
N GLY A 87 -4.35 -21.80 -19.14
CA GLY A 87 -3.86 -20.55 -19.73
C GLY A 87 -4.65 -19.34 -19.25
N GLN A 88 -4.05 -18.16 -19.41
CA GLN A 88 -4.63 -16.90 -18.92
C GLN A 88 -5.98 -16.58 -19.58
N SER A 89 -6.14 -16.88 -20.88
CA SER A 89 -7.35 -16.60 -21.65
C SER A 89 -8.54 -17.45 -21.20
N ASP A 90 -8.28 -18.70 -20.83
CA ASP A 90 -9.31 -19.69 -20.48
C ASP A 90 -9.48 -19.88 -18.97
N CYS A 91 -8.71 -19.13 -18.19
CA CYS A 91 -8.79 -19.15 -16.73
C CYS A 91 -10.16 -18.63 -16.27
N VAL A 92 -10.82 -19.41 -15.42
CA VAL A 92 -12.12 -19.08 -14.81
C VAL A 92 -12.03 -18.63 -13.36
N ASP A 93 -10.81 -18.49 -12.83
CA ASP A 93 -10.61 -17.93 -11.48
C ASP A 93 -11.21 -16.53 -11.40
N PRO A 94 -12.07 -16.24 -10.40
CA PRO A 94 -12.76 -14.96 -10.31
C PRO A 94 -11.84 -13.75 -10.23
N ALA A 95 -10.65 -13.88 -9.61
CA ALA A 95 -9.67 -12.78 -9.56
C ALA A 95 -9.07 -12.54 -10.95
N VAL A 96 -8.76 -13.60 -11.70
CA VAL A 96 -8.22 -13.47 -13.06
C VAL A 96 -9.26 -12.91 -14.02
N LEU A 97 -10.53 -13.30 -13.87
CA LEU A 97 -11.64 -12.72 -14.64
C LEU A 97 -11.77 -11.21 -14.39
N GLU A 98 -11.72 -10.80 -13.13
CA GLU A 98 -11.75 -9.38 -12.75
C GLU A 98 -10.54 -8.62 -13.28
N MET A 99 -9.34 -9.18 -13.18
CA MET A 99 -8.12 -8.56 -13.74
C MET A 99 -8.25 -8.37 -15.26
N ARG A 100 -8.78 -9.34 -15.99
CA ARG A 100 -9.05 -9.22 -17.43
C ARG A 100 -10.04 -8.11 -17.74
N ALA A 101 -11.15 -8.04 -16.99
CA ALA A 101 -12.14 -6.99 -17.16
C ALA A 101 -11.54 -5.60 -16.94
N LEU A 102 -10.77 -5.42 -15.85
CA LEU A 102 -10.07 -4.16 -15.56
C LEU A 102 -9.09 -3.76 -16.67
N ALA A 103 -8.37 -4.72 -17.23
CA ALA A 103 -7.41 -4.46 -18.31
C ALA A 103 -8.10 -4.12 -19.63
N SER A 104 -9.18 -4.83 -20.00
CA SER A 104 -9.88 -4.62 -21.29
C SER A 104 -10.51 -3.23 -21.42
N GLU A 105 -10.99 -2.65 -20.32
CA GLU A 105 -11.59 -1.30 -20.34
C GLU A 105 -10.59 -0.18 -20.68
N THR A 106 -9.30 -0.46 -20.57
CA THR A 106 -8.23 0.53 -20.79
C THR A 106 -7.40 0.27 -22.03
N ASP A 107 -7.45 -0.93 -22.61
CA ASP A 107 -6.68 -1.26 -23.83
C ASP A 107 -7.15 -0.49 -25.05
N GLU A 108 -8.40 -0.09 -25.13
CA GLU A 108 -8.90 0.83 -26.15
C GLU A 108 -8.21 2.20 -26.06
N ALA A 109 -7.81 2.64 -24.87
CA ALA A 109 -7.11 3.91 -24.64
C ALA A 109 -5.58 3.80 -24.73
N ARG A 110 -4.99 2.61 -24.58
CA ARG A 110 -3.54 2.39 -24.47
C ARG A 110 -2.89 1.67 -25.66
N GLY A 111 -3.35 1.82 -26.85
CA GLY A 111 -2.84 1.19 -28.09
C GLY A 111 -1.31 1.11 -28.30
N ARG A 112 -0.50 1.48 -27.28
CA ARG A 112 0.97 1.39 -27.28
C ARG A 112 1.52 0.08 -26.71
N ASP A 113 0.88 -0.50 -25.69
CA ASP A 113 1.40 -1.72 -25.04
C ASP A 113 0.96 -2.98 -25.80
N ALA A 114 -0.22 -2.97 -26.42
CA ALA A 114 -0.66 -4.01 -27.36
C ALA A 114 0.31 -4.19 -28.53
N ARG A 115 0.92 -3.10 -29.03
CA ARG A 115 1.93 -3.18 -30.10
C ARG A 115 3.25 -3.84 -29.67
N ARG A 116 3.51 -3.99 -28.37
CA ARG A 116 4.72 -4.61 -27.86
C ARG A 116 4.55 -6.08 -27.48
N GLY A 117 3.37 -6.67 -27.70
CA GLY A 117 3.07 -8.05 -27.35
C GLY A 117 3.15 -8.36 -25.86
N LYS A 118 3.07 -7.32 -24.99
CA LYS A 118 3.04 -7.53 -23.54
C LYS A 118 1.65 -8.03 -23.13
N PRO A 119 1.57 -9.06 -22.27
CA PRO A 119 0.29 -9.48 -21.73
C PRO A 119 -0.33 -8.33 -20.93
N PRO A 120 -1.65 -8.10 -21.06
CA PRO A 120 -2.35 -7.02 -20.35
C PRO A 120 -2.34 -7.22 -18.83
N ILE A 121 -2.26 -8.46 -18.39
CA ILE A 121 -2.17 -8.86 -16.98
C ILE A 121 -1.16 -9.99 -16.81
N THR A 122 -0.62 -10.12 -15.59
CA THR A 122 0.29 -11.23 -15.21
C THR A 122 -0.18 -11.83 -13.88
N PRO A 123 -1.22 -12.69 -13.87
CA PRO A 123 -1.86 -13.17 -12.63
C PRO A 123 -0.99 -14.09 -11.78
N TYR A 124 0.24 -14.38 -12.21
CA TYR A 124 1.26 -15.06 -11.44
C TYR A 124 2.21 -14.10 -10.70
N THR A 125 2.21 -12.81 -11.03
CA THR A 125 2.98 -11.76 -10.35
C THR A 125 2.13 -10.63 -9.82
N GLN A 126 0.95 -10.39 -10.42
CA GLN A 126 0.01 -9.33 -10.08
C GLN A 126 -1.21 -9.87 -9.34
N ARG A 127 -1.78 -9.04 -8.47
CA ARG A 127 -3.10 -9.22 -7.86
C ARG A 127 -4.09 -8.23 -8.49
N THR A 128 -5.36 -8.40 -8.25
CA THR A 128 -6.41 -7.48 -8.72
C THR A 128 -6.14 -6.03 -8.31
N THR A 129 -5.61 -5.81 -7.10
CA THR A 129 -5.35 -4.46 -6.58
C THR A 129 -4.29 -3.70 -7.40
N GLU A 130 -3.19 -4.34 -7.84
CA GLU A 130 -2.19 -3.68 -8.69
C GLU A 130 -2.74 -3.35 -10.08
N VAL A 131 -3.56 -4.25 -10.64
CA VAL A 131 -4.23 -4.02 -11.92
C VAL A 131 -5.22 -2.86 -11.79
N TYR A 132 -6.03 -2.82 -10.72
CA TYR A 132 -6.94 -1.73 -10.42
C TYR A 132 -6.20 -0.38 -10.31
N LEU A 133 -5.15 -0.30 -9.51
CA LEU A 133 -4.36 0.92 -9.34
C LEU A 133 -3.81 1.43 -10.67
N SER A 134 -3.28 0.52 -11.51
CA SER A 134 -2.68 0.88 -12.79
C SER A 134 -3.71 1.33 -13.82
N HIS A 135 -4.85 0.66 -13.89
CA HIS A 135 -5.85 0.85 -14.94
C HIS A 135 -6.95 1.86 -14.57
N ARG A 136 -7.39 1.88 -13.32
CA ARG A 136 -8.48 2.77 -12.86
C ARG A 136 -7.96 4.01 -12.14
N ALA A 137 -7.01 3.84 -11.21
CA ALA A 137 -6.48 4.97 -10.46
C ALA A 137 -5.34 5.72 -11.20
N GLY A 138 -4.82 5.18 -12.30
CA GLY A 138 -3.70 5.77 -13.04
C GLY A 138 -2.38 5.77 -12.27
N ILE A 139 -2.27 4.90 -11.27
CA ILE A 139 -1.10 4.78 -10.40
C ILE A 139 -0.36 3.52 -10.82
N VAL A 140 0.86 3.67 -11.32
CA VAL A 140 1.72 2.52 -11.67
C VAL A 140 2.17 1.84 -10.37
N ALA A 141 1.48 0.75 -10.00
CA ALA A 141 1.86 -0.10 -8.89
C ALA A 141 2.94 -1.10 -9.32
N ARG A 142 3.79 -1.49 -8.36
CA ARG A 142 4.71 -2.62 -8.56
C ARG A 142 3.90 -3.91 -8.45
N GLU A 143 4.27 -4.91 -9.27
CA GLU A 143 3.69 -6.24 -9.15
C GLU A 143 3.99 -6.85 -7.78
N GLY A 144 3.01 -7.50 -7.15
CA GLY A 144 3.16 -8.10 -5.82
C GLY A 144 4.31 -9.08 -5.70
N LEU A 145 4.62 -9.81 -6.79
CA LEU A 145 5.79 -10.69 -6.91
C LEU A 145 6.73 -10.31 -8.05
N GLY A 146 6.73 -9.04 -8.44
CA GLY A 146 7.67 -8.53 -9.44
C GLY A 146 9.11 -8.50 -8.93
N GLN A 147 9.99 -8.05 -9.82
CA GLN A 147 11.40 -7.87 -9.48
C GLN A 147 11.56 -6.90 -8.30
N GLY A 148 12.18 -7.36 -7.22
CA GLY A 148 12.42 -6.62 -5.99
C GLY A 148 11.28 -6.66 -4.96
N THR A 149 10.06 -7.08 -5.32
CA THR A 149 8.93 -7.22 -4.37
C THR A 149 8.78 -8.65 -3.84
N GLY A 150 9.28 -9.66 -4.54
CA GLY A 150 9.23 -11.05 -4.09
C GLY A 150 9.80 -11.28 -2.67
N PRO A 151 11.02 -10.81 -2.36
CA PRO A 151 11.57 -10.90 -1.00
C PRO A 151 10.74 -10.16 0.06
N LEU A 152 10.10 -9.04 -0.31
CA LEU A 152 9.18 -8.29 0.57
C LEU A 152 7.92 -9.13 0.85
N ALA A 153 7.29 -9.68 -0.18
CA ALA A 153 6.09 -10.51 -0.05
C ALA A 153 6.36 -11.76 0.81
N ALA A 154 7.49 -12.43 0.60
CA ALA A 154 7.89 -13.58 1.40
C ALA A 154 8.09 -13.22 2.88
N ARG A 155 8.77 -12.10 3.15
CA ARG A 155 8.98 -11.61 4.51
C ARG A 155 7.66 -11.17 5.15
N ALA A 156 6.82 -10.42 4.43
CA ALA A 156 5.50 -10.03 4.89
C ALA A 156 4.64 -11.24 5.28
N ALA A 157 4.60 -12.28 4.44
CA ALA A 157 3.88 -13.51 4.75
C ALA A 157 4.41 -14.23 6.01
N HIS A 158 5.72 -14.16 6.29
CA HIS A 158 6.29 -14.66 7.54
C HIS A 158 5.84 -13.85 8.74
N LEU A 159 5.94 -12.52 8.68
CA LEU A 159 5.52 -11.61 9.75
C LEU A 159 4.02 -11.72 10.04
N LEU A 160 3.18 -11.81 9.00
CA LEU A 160 1.74 -12.01 9.15
C LEU A 160 1.40 -13.26 9.95
N ARG A 161 2.06 -14.38 9.65
CA ARG A 161 1.85 -15.62 10.42
C ARG A 161 2.30 -15.49 11.86
N ALA A 162 3.38 -14.76 12.11
CA ALA A 162 3.88 -14.51 13.46
C ALA A 162 2.99 -13.56 14.28
N LEU A 163 2.14 -12.78 13.63
CA LEU A 163 1.24 -11.79 14.23
C LEU A 163 -0.25 -12.18 14.12
N ALA A 164 -0.57 -13.36 13.59
CA ALA A 164 -1.94 -13.79 13.29
C ALA A 164 -2.83 -13.99 14.53
N ASP A 165 -2.23 -14.08 15.70
CA ASP A 165 -2.90 -14.10 17.00
C ASP A 165 -3.55 -12.74 17.35
N ARG A 166 -3.04 -11.63 16.81
CA ARG A 166 -3.49 -10.26 17.13
C ARG A 166 -3.94 -9.44 15.94
N PHE A 167 -3.34 -9.63 14.80
CA PHE A 167 -3.57 -8.79 13.61
C PHE A 167 -4.26 -9.57 12.50
N ARG A 168 -5.36 -9.01 12.00
CA ARG A 168 -6.18 -9.58 10.93
C ARG A 168 -6.24 -8.61 9.76
N LEU A 169 -6.00 -9.14 8.57
CA LEU A 169 -6.01 -8.36 7.33
C LEU A 169 -7.37 -7.70 7.13
N ASN A 170 -7.35 -6.41 6.79
CA ASN A 170 -8.49 -5.53 6.59
C ASN A 170 -9.37 -5.27 7.83
N GLU A 171 -8.94 -5.71 9.01
CA GLU A 171 -9.58 -5.38 10.30
C GLU A 171 -8.71 -4.40 11.11
N ASN A 172 -7.52 -4.83 11.52
CA ASN A 172 -6.51 -4.04 12.23
C ASN A 172 -5.10 -4.17 11.62
N LEU A 173 -5.03 -4.68 10.42
CA LEU A 173 -3.84 -4.77 9.57
C LEU A 173 -4.23 -4.45 8.14
N ILE A 174 -3.54 -3.50 7.53
CA ILE A 174 -3.79 -3.14 6.13
C ILE A 174 -2.50 -3.08 5.32
N GLU A 175 -2.64 -3.32 4.03
CA GLU A 175 -1.60 -3.03 3.05
C GLU A 175 -1.71 -1.57 2.62
N ALA A 176 -0.62 -0.83 2.77
CA ALA A 176 -0.48 0.54 2.33
C ALA A 176 0.56 0.63 1.20
N TYR A 177 0.46 1.64 0.38
CA TYR A 177 1.44 1.97 -0.64
C TYR A 177 1.64 3.49 -0.66
N PRO A 178 2.69 4.02 0.00
CA PRO A 178 2.91 5.46 0.17
C PRO A 178 2.78 6.27 -1.10
N LYS A 179 3.35 5.78 -2.20
CA LYS A 179 3.24 6.43 -3.51
C LYS A 179 1.79 6.55 -3.99
N ALA A 180 0.98 5.52 -3.78
CA ALA A 180 -0.44 5.55 -4.17
C ALA A 180 -1.24 6.50 -3.30
N THR A 181 -1.00 6.49 -1.98
CA THR A 181 -1.61 7.43 -1.04
C THR A 181 -1.32 8.88 -1.43
N LEU A 182 -0.05 9.21 -1.66
CA LEU A 182 0.35 10.56 -2.05
C LEU A 182 -0.25 10.97 -3.40
N ALA A 183 -0.30 10.05 -4.38
CA ALA A 183 -0.92 10.31 -5.68
C ALA A 183 -2.41 10.58 -5.54
N ALA A 184 -3.14 9.80 -4.74
CA ALA A 184 -4.57 9.99 -4.48
C ALA A 184 -4.87 11.30 -3.74
N LEU A 185 -3.93 11.78 -2.91
CA LEU A 185 -4.04 13.09 -2.25
C LEU A 185 -3.64 14.28 -3.14
N GLY A 186 -3.23 14.04 -4.40
CA GLY A 186 -2.71 15.08 -5.28
C GLY A 186 -1.30 15.58 -4.91
N LEU A 187 -0.61 14.88 -4.03
CA LEU A 187 0.74 15.21 -3.54
C LEU A 187 1.83 14.32 -4.16
N GLY A 188 1.41 13.36 -5.00
CA GLY A 188 2.31 12.42 -5.63
C GLY A 188 3.19 13.06 -6.69
N THR A 189 4.41 12.57 -6.78
CA THR A 189 5.28 12.81 -7.92
C THR A 189 5.23 11.58 -8.85
N PRO A 190 5.35 11.73 -10.17
CA PRO A 190 5.25 10.60 -11.10
C PRO A 190 6.36 9.56 -10.89
N PHE A 191 7.47 9.93 -10.22
CA PHE A 191 8.62 9.07 -10.03
C PHE A 191 9.06 8.96 -8.58
N LYS A 192 9.32 7.74 -8.10
CA LYS A 192 9.88 7.48 -6.77
C LYS A 192 11.20 8.24 -6.51
N LYS A 193 12.00 8.56 -7.53
CA LYS A 193 13.23 9.34 -7.39
C LYS A 193 13.01 10.69 -6.72
N HIS A 194 11.85 11.32 -6.93
CA HIS A 194 11.54 12.63 -6.33
C HIS A 194 11.27 12.52 -4.83
N LEU A 195 10.79 11.38 -4.33
CA LEU A 195 10.66 11.15 -2.88
C LEU A 195 12.01 11.02 -2.17
N ARG A 196 13.11 10.82 -2.90
CA ARG A 196 14.48 10.86 -2.35
C ARG A 196 14.98 12.28 -2.14
N GLU A 197 14.31 13.28 -2.70
CA GLU A 197 14.65 14.69 -2.55
C GLU A 197 14.07 15.21 -1.24
N ARG A 198 14.92 15.83 -0.41
CA ARG A 198 14.53 16.37 0.91
C ARG A 198 13.46 17.44 0.79
N GLU A 199 13.60 18.33 -0.18
CA GLU A 199 12.67 19.43 -0.44
C GLU A 199 11.27 18.91 -0.82
N THR A 200 11.21 17.83 -1.59
CA THR A 200 9.93 17.18 -1.94
C THR A 200 9.25 16.61 -0.70
N ARG A 201 9.98 15.90 0.16
CA ARG A 201 9.43 15.39 1.43
C ARG A 201 8.98 16.51 2.36
N ALA A 202 9.78 17.58 2.49
CA ALA A 202 9.44 18.74 3.31
C ALA A 202 8.12 19.40 2.86
N ARG A 203 7.94 19.60 1.55
CA ARG A 203 6.69 20.16 0.96
C ARG A 203 5.48 19.26 1.20
N ILE A 204 5.64 17.95 1.07
CA ILE A 204 4.56 16.99 1.33
C ILE A 204 4.15 17.06 2.81
N LEU A 205 5.11 17.04 3.74
CA LEU A 205 4.82 17.12 5.17
C LEU A 205 4.15 18.45 5.55
N GLU A 206 4.50 19.54 4.88
CA GLU A 206 3.83 20.84 5.06
C GLU A 206 2.36 20.79 4.57
N ALA A 207 2.13 20.20 3.41
CA ALA A 207 0.78 20.04 2.88
C ALA A 207 -0.13 19.15 3.75
N LEU A 208 0.46 18.22 4.51
CA LEU A 208 -0.25 17.33 5.43
C LEU A 208 -0.39 17.88 6.86
N ALA A 209 0.18 19.05 7.18
CA ALA A 209 0.34 19.55 8.55
C ALA A 209 -0.99 19.76 9.32
N ALA A 210 -2.10 19.94 8.61
CA ALA A 210 -3.42 20.07 9.22
C ALA A 210 -3.89 18.77 9.90
N GLU A 211 -3.54 17.61 9.31
CA GLU A 211 -4.02 16.29 9.74
C GLU A 211 -2.89 15.41 10.29
N LEU A 212 -1.64 15.67 9.91
CA LEU A 212 -0.44 14.96 10.35
C LEU A 212 0.48 15.90 11.13
N ARG A 213 0.51 15.75 12.43
CA ARG A 213 1.32 16.56 13.34
C ARG A 213 2.55 15.79 13.80
N PHE A 214 3.55 16.50 14.29
CA PHE A 214 4.73 15.91 14.90
C PHE A 214 4.78 16.28 16.37
N GLY A 215 4.96 15.28 17.24
CA GLY A 215 5.22 15.47 18.66
C GLY A 215 6.57 16.16 18.89
N PRO A 216 6.90 16.50 20.14
CA PRO A 216 8.18 17.08 20.49
C PRO A 216 9.32 16.14 20.09
N GLY A 217 10.40 16.71 19.54
CA GLY A 217 11.57 15.96 19.09
C GLY A 217 11.97 16.27 17.65
N VAL A 218 12.82 15.44 17.10
CA VAL A 218 13.41 15.60 15.77
C VAL A 218 12.70 14.79 14.67
N TRP A 219 11.50 14.31 14.93
CA TRP A 219 10.80 13.37 14.06
C TRP A 219 10.57 13.90 12.64
N ARG A 220 10.13 15.16 12.52
CA ARG A 220 9.92 15.79 11.21
C ARG A 220 11.22 15.87 10.42
N GLU A 221 12.31 16.24 11.07
CA GLU A 221 13.63 16.33 10.44
C GLU A 221 14.12 14.96 9.98
N LEU A 222 13.95 13.92 10.79
CA LEU A 222 14.30 12.54 10.43
C LEU A 222 13.53 12.08 9.18
N CYS A 223 12.24 12.40 9.08
CA CYS A 223 11.45 12.12 7.87
C CYS A 223 11.99 12.85 6.64
N ILE A 224 12.42 14.11 6.79
CA ILE A 224 13.00 14.88 5.69
C ILE A 224 14.35 14.28 5.26
N GLN A 225 15.13 13.76 6.18
CA GLN A 225 16.45 13.19 5.90
C GLN A 225 16.40 11.78 5.28
N SER A 226 15.41 10.97 5.62
CA SER A 226 15.29 9.57 5.20
C SER A 226 13.99 9.28 4.46
N ASP A 227 14.09 8.73 3.25
CA ASP A 227 12.93 8.28 2.46
C ASP A 227 12.21 7.10 3.15
N HIS A 228 12.94 6.17 3.75
CA HIS A 228 12.35 5.04 4.47
C HIS A 228 11.54 5.48 5.70
N LEU A 229 12.06 6.42 6.51
CA LEU A 229 11.33 6.96 7.65
C LEU A 229 10.10 7.76 7.20
N PHE A 230 10.22 8.51 6.11
CA PHE A 230 9.11 9.21 5.49
C PHE A 230 8.04 8.23 4.97
N GLU A 231 8.43 7.19 4.23
CA GLU A 231 7.51 6.18 3.70
C GLU A 231 6.77 5.45 4.85
N ALA A 232 7.45 5.12 5.97
CA ALA A 232 6.82 4.56 7.16
C ALA A 232 5.75 5.49 7.77
N VAL A 233 6.02 6.80 7.85
CA VAL A 233 5.04 7.79 8.33
C VAL A 233 3.84 7.86 7.38
N ILE A 234 4.04 7.85 6.06
CA ILE A 234 2.93 7.86 5.10
C ILE A 234 2.12 6.55 5.16
N CYS A 235 2.75 5.40 5.41
CA CYS A 235 2.01 4.16 5.69
C CYS A 235 1.09 4.30 6.89
N ALA A 236 1.60 4.80 8.02
CA ALA A 236 0.80 5.03 9.21
C ALA A 236 -0.31 6.06 8.94
N PHE A 237 -0.01 7.14 8.24
CA PHE A 237 -0.99 8.16 7.86
C PHE A 237 -2.10 7.60 6.96
N THR A 238 -1.76 6.70 6.03
CA THR A 238 -2.74 5.96 5.23
C THR A 238 -3.73 5.21 6.12
N GLY A 239 -3.22 4.49 7.12
CA GLY A 239 -4.05 3.77 8.09
C GLY A 239 -4.92 4.69 8.93
N PHE A 240 -4.38 5.83 9.37
CA PHE A 240 -5.16 6.82 10.08
C PHE A 240 -6.35 7.32 9.24
N LEU A 241 -6.12 7.70 7.99
CA LEU A 241 -7.19 8.12 7.09
C LEU A 241 -8.20 7.00 6.82
N TRP A 242 -7.72 5.77 6.59
CA TRP A 242 -8.59 4.61 6.37
C TRP A 242 -9.53 4.33 7.56
N ALA A 243 -9.01 4.43 8.78
CA ALA A 243 -9.79 4.21 9.99
C ALA A 243 -10.77 5.34 10.27
N ARG A 244 -10.32 6.60 10.12
CA ARG A 244 -11.13 7.79 10.37
C ARG A 244 -12.27 7.91 9.38
N ASP A 245 -11.99 7.73 8.09
CA ASP A 245 -12.94 8.01 7.01
C ASP A 245 -13.76 6.77 6.60
N GLY A 246 -13.46 5.59 7.16
CA GLY A 246 -14.21 4.36 6.94
C GLY A 246 -14.26 3.94 5.48
N TRP A 247 -13.10 3.91 4.80
CA TRP A 247 -13.03 3.59 3.36
C TRP A 247 -13.63 2.22 3.05
N SER A 248 -14.35 2.17 1.95
CA SER A 248 -14.87 0.95 1.32
C SER A 248 -14.07 0.64 0.05
N LEU A 249 -14.18 -0.59 -0.42
CA LEU A 249 -13.65 -0.96 -1.73
C LEU A 249 -14.33 -0.14 -2.83
N PRO A 250 -13.58 0.27 -3.88
CA PRO A 250 -14.16 1.02 -4.98
C PRO A 250 -15.19 0.16 -5.72
N GLN A 251 -16.32 0.77 -6.05
CA GLN A 251 -17.37 0.13 -6.82
C GLN A 251 -16.91 -0.14 -8.26
N GLY A 252 -17.30 -1.26 -8.80
CA GLY A 252 -17.31 -1.59 -10.23
C GLY A 252 -15.97 -1.99 -10.81
N ALA A 253 -15.81 -2.84 -11.53
CA ALA A 253 -15.10 -3.63 -12.47
C ALA A 253 -15.15 -5.11 -12.07
N GLY A 254 -16.32 -5.69 -12.10
CA GLY A 254 -16.54 -7.11 -11.87
C GLY A 254 -17.63 -7.36 -10.84
N GLN A 255 -18.26 -8.52 -10.98
CA GLN A 255 -19.35 -8.97 -10.11
C GLN A 255 -18.82 -9.69 -8.85
N ARG A 256 -17.53 -9.47 -8.47
CA ARG A 256 -16.98 -10.12 -7.28
C ARG A 256 -17.46 -9.41 -6.02
N GLU A 257 -17.81 -10.22 -5.04
CA GLU A 257 -18.12 -9.75 -3.69
C GLU A 257 -16.90 -9.09 -3.04
N ASP A 258 -17.11 -8.04 -2.26
CA ASP A 258 -16.07 -7.31 -1.57
C ASP A 258 -15.24 -8.21 -0.64
N ASP A 259 -15.86 -9.16 0.05
CA ASP A 259 -15.15 -10.12 0.91
C ASP A 259 -14.13 -10.97 0.14
N ALA A 260 -14.44 -11.35 -1.10
CA ALA A 260 -13.51 -12.10 -1.94
C ALA A 260 -12.32 -11.23 -2.37
N ARG A 261 -12.55 -9.96 -2.68
CA ARG A 261 -11.48 -9.00 -2.98
C ARG A 261 -10.59 -8.74 -1.78
N LEU A 262 -11.18 -8.58 -0.59
CA LEU A 262 -10.45 -8.36 0.66
C LEU A 262 -9.58 -9.58 1.03
N ARG A 263 -10.08 -10.80 0.83
CA ARG A 263 -9.28 -12.03 1.03
C ARG A 263 -8.11 -12.14 0.05
N ASP A 264 -8.26 -11.62 -1.16
CA ASP A 264 -7.18 -11.59 -2.16
C ASP A 264 -6.15 -10.50 -1.88
N GLY A 265 -6.44 -9.61 -0.95
CA GLY A 265 -5.60 -8.48 -0.56
C GLY A 265 -5.90 -7.22 -1.35
N TRP A 266 -5.89 -6.12 -0.65
CA TRP A 266 -6.17 -4.82 -1.20
C TRP A 266 -5.16 -3.76 -0.71
N ILE A 267 -4.60 -3.01 -1.64
CA ILE A 267 -3.79 -1.83 -1.33
C ILE A 267 -4.75 -0.67 -1.07
N TRP A 268 -4.83 -0.23 0.18
CA TRP A 268 -5.70 0.86 0.56
C TRP A 268 -5.12 2.21 0.17
N THR A 269 -5.95 3.01 -0.47
CA THR A 269 -5.62 4.39 -0.89
C THR A 269 -6.80 5.30 -0.60
N PRO A 270 -6.57 6.60 -0.35
CA PRO A 270 -7.67 7.56 -0.29
C PRO A 270 -8.58 7.43 -1.51
N PRO A 271 -9.91 7.48 -1.34
CA PRO A 271 -10.83 7.49 -2.47
C PRO A 271 -10.56 8.72 -3.35
N ALA A 272 -10.71 8.57 -4.67
CA ALA A 272 -10.59 9.68 -5.60
C ALA A 272 -11.59 10.78 -5.19
N ARG A 273 -11.13 12.03 -5.15
CA ARG A 273 -12.04 13.16 -4.91
C ARG A 273 -13.04 13.25 -6.05
N SER A 274 -14.31 13.46 -5.72
CA SER A 274 -15.41 13.56 -6.70
C SER A 274 -15.15 14.57 -7.81
N ASP A 275 -14.33 15.57 -7.56
CA ASP A 275 -13.98 16.64 -8.50
C ASP A 275 -12.91 16.22 -9.53
N ASP A 276 -12.16 15.14 -9.29
CA ASP A 276 -11.10 14.64 -10.18
C ASP A 276 -11.61 13.70 -11.28
N VAL A 277 -12.87 13.28 -11.23
CA VAL A 277 -13.45 12.33 -12.20
C VAL A 277 -13.69 12.99 -13.57
N ALA A 278 -13.68 14.32 -13.65
CA ALA A 278 -14.03 15.09 -14.85
C ALA A 278 -12.83 15.63 -15.65
N ALA A 279 -11.59 15.55 -15.16
CA ALA A 279 -10.45 16.06 -15.90
C ALA A 279 -9.77 14.95 -16.71
N PRO A 280 -9.63 15.07 -18.04
CA PRO A 280 -8.84 14.11 -18.83
C PRO A 280 -7.39 14.15 -18.34
N LYS A 281 -6.92 13.06 -17.75
CA LYS A 281 -5.53 12.93 -17.28
C LYS A 281 -4.59 13.19 -18.46
N LYS A 282 -3.78 14.25 -18.37
CA LYS A 282 -2.73 14.55 -19.37
C LYS A 282 -1.92 13.31 -19.65
N SER A 283 -1.80 12.97 -20.93
CA SER A 283 -1.03 11.81 -21.37
C SER A 283 0.43 11.95 -20.89
N VAL A 284 1.00 10.84 -20.39
CA VAL A 284 2.40 10.71 -19.94
C VAL A 284 3.38 10.80 -21.15
N ALA A 285 3.13 11.64 -22.13
CA ALA A 285 3.86 11.71 -23.40
C ALA A 285 4.83 12.89 -23.52
N GLU A 286 5.03 13.66 -22.45
CA GLU A 286 5.92 14.84 -22.49
C GLU A 286 6.91 14.88 -21.32
N TRP A 287 7.61 13.76 -21.06
CA TRP A 287 8.82 13.80 -20.21
C TRP A 287 9.86 12.79 -20.69
#